data_4ec75b6458630ce16ff7d9cf79a7a15c
#
_entry.id   4ec75b6458630ce16ff7d9cf79a7a15c
#
_cell.length_a   1.000
_cell.length_b   1.000
_cell.length_c   1.000
_cell.angle_alpha   90.00
_cell.angle_beta   90.00
_cell.angle_gamma   90.00
#
_symmetry.space_group_name_H-M   'P 1'
#
loop_
_entity.id
_entity.type
_entity.pdbx_description
1 polymer ?
#
loop_
_entity_poly.entity_id
_entity_poly.type
_entity_poly.pdbx_seq_one_letter_code
_entity_poly.pdbx_strand_id
1 'polypeptide(L)' 'MADDAHRREAFARLESALDRLPERERLAIHLHYLDPEPVHAAKRALGLSRSGYYKTLDRARTRLAAILDRETTS' A
#
# COMPACT_ATOMS: atom_id res chain seq x y z
N MET A 1 -6.11 -8.60 25.46
CA MET A 1 -5.12 -8.31 25.62
C MET A 1 -4.44 -7.18 24.92
N ALA A 2 -3.37 -6.69 25.51
CA ALA A 2 -2.67 -5.50 25.02
C ALA A 2 -2.19 -5.65 23.57
N ASP A 3 -1.76 -6.85 23.19
CA ASP A 3 -1.25 -7.10 21.84
C ASP A 3 -2.32 -6.93 20.76
N ASP A 4 -3.56 -7.31 21.06
CA ASP A 4 -4.66 -7.17 20.09
C ASP A 4 -5.03 -5.70 19.90
N ALA A 5 -5.01 -4.91 20.97
CA ALA A 5 -5.28 -3.48 20.88
C ALA A 5 -4.22 -2.78 20.04
N HIS A 6 -2.94 -3.10 20.26
CA HIS A 6 -1.84 -2.55 19.46
C HIS A 6 -1.93 -2.94 18.00
N ARG A 7 -2.30 -4.17 17.70
CA ARG A 7 -2.48 -4.63 16.32
C ARG A 7 -3.59 -3.88 15.62
N ARG A 8 -4.72 -3.67 16.31
CA ARG A 8 -5.84 -2.91 15.75
C ARG A 8 -5.46 -1.48 15.44
N GLU A 9 -4.74 -0.83 16.36
CA GLU A 9 -4.28 0.53 16.16
C GLU A 9 -3.31 0.64 15.00
N ALA A 10 -2.35 -0.29 14.92
CA ALA A 10 -1.38 -0.32 13.83
C ALA A 10 -2.09 -0.56 12.50
N PHE A 11 -3.03 -1.49 12.47
CA PHE A 11 -3.80 -1.80 11.28
C PHE A 11 -4.66 -0.61 10.84
N ALA A 12 -5.32 0.05 11.78
CA ALA A 12 -6.13 1.23 11.48
C ALA A 12 -5.28 2.37 10.93
N ARG A 13 -4.07 2.56 11.47
CA ARG A 13 -3.15 3.58 10.95
C ARG A 13 -2.68 3.25 9.55
N LEU A 14 -2.41 1.97 9.30
CA LEU A 14 -2.02 1.52 7.96
C LEU A 14 -3.15 1.74 6.95
N GLU A 15 -4.38 1.37 7.29
CA GLU A 15 -5.53 1.61 6.43
C GLU A 15 -5.72 3.10 6.13
N SER A 16 -5.62 3.92 7.15
CA SER A 16 -5.75 5.37 7.00
C SER A 16 -4.66 5.95 6.09
N ALA A 17 -3.43 5.45 6.26
CA ALA A 17 -2.31 5.88 5.41
C ALA A 17 -2.51 5.43 3.96
N LEU A 18 -2.99 4.21 3.75
CA LEU A 18 -3.28 3.69 2.41
C LEU A 18 -4.33 4.56 1.71
N ASP A 19 -5.34 5.03 2.43
CA ASP A 19 -6.37 5.88 1.87
C ASP A 19 -5.85 7.24 1.39
N ARG A 20 -4.68 7.65 1.89
CA ARG A 20 -4.03 8.89 1.46
C ARG A 20 -3.20 8.75 0.19
N LEU A 21 -2.97 7.52 -0.25
CA LEU A 21 -2.23 7.28 -1.47
C LEU A 21 -3.09 7.57 -2.71
N PRO A 22 -2.47 8.02 -3.82
CA PRO A 22 -3.17 8.03 -5.09
C PRO A 22 -3.73 6.64 -5.39
N GLU A 23 -4.86 6.60 -6.06
CA GLU A 23 -5.58 5.34 -6.30
C GLU A 23 -4.71 4.25 -6.94
N ARG A 24 -3.91 4.60 -7.94
CA ARG A 24 -3.04 3.63 -8.61
C ARG A 24 -2.03 3.01 -7.66
N GLU A 25 -1.44 3.84 -6.79
CA GLU A 25 -0.46 3.37 -5.81
C GLU A 25 -1.11 2.47 -4.78
N ARG A 26 -2.28 2.86 -4.29
CA ARG A 26 -3.02 2.06 -3.33
C ARG A 26 -3.39 0.70 -3.91
N LEU A 27 -3.87 0.69 -5.16
CA LEU A 27 -4.22 -0.55 -5.85
C LEU A 27 -3.01 -1.43 -6.09
N ALA A 28 -1.86 -0.84 -6.42
CA ALA A 28 -0.62 -1.61 -6.60
C ALA A 28 -0.23 -2.34 -5.31
N ILE A 29 -0.36 -1.70 -4.17
CA ILE A 29 -0.08 -2.33 -2.88
C ILE A 29 -1.09 -3.44 -2.60
N HIS A 30 -2.37 -3.20 -2.82
CA HIS A 30 -3.41 -4.22 -2.62
C HIS A 30 -3.14 -5.45 -3.47
N LEU A 31 -2.81 -5.26 -4.74
CA LEU A 31 -2.50 -6.36 -5.63
C LEU A 31 -1.29 -7.16 -5.15
N HIS A 32 -0.26 -6.46 -4.66
CA HIS A 32 0.96 -7.11 -4.19
C HIS A 32 0.68 -8.08 -3.04
N TYR A 33 -0.19 -7.70 -2.12
CA TYR A 33 -0.47 -8.50 -0.92
C TYR A 33 -1.64 -9.46 -1.06
N LEU A 34 -2.61 -9.17 -1.92
CA LEU A 34 -3.85 -9.94 -1.99
C LEU A 34 -4.00 -10.81 -3.23
N ASP A 35 -3.29 -10.48 -4.31
CA ASP A 35 -3.43 -11.23 -5.56
C ASP A 35 -2.26 -12.20 -5.73
N PRO A 36 -2.52 -13.46 -6.08
CA PRO A 36 -1.45 -14.44 -6.31
C PRO A 36 -0.58 -14.12 -7.53
N GLU A 37 -1.11 -13.33 -8.48
CA GLU A 37 -0.37 -12.92 -9.67
C GLU A 37 -0.47 -11.40 -9.86
N PRO A 38 0.17 -10.60 -8.98
CA PRO A 38 -0.05 -9.15 -8.96
C PRO A 38 0.38 -8.43 -10.24
N VAL A 39 1.44 -8.88 -10.90
CA VAL A 39 1.89 -8.27 -12.16
C VAL A 39 0.83 -8.45 -13.24
N HIS A 40 0.28 -9.65 -13.34
CA HIS A 40 -0.76 -9.95 -14.32
C HIS A 40 -2.05 -9.18 -14.04
N ALA A 41 -2.43 -9.10 -12.76
CA ALA A 41 -3.59 -8.35 -12.34
C ALA A 41 -3.43 -6.85 -12.61
N ALA A 42 -2.24 -6.30 -12.38
CA ALA A 42 -1.95 -4.89 -12.65
C ALA A 42 -2.03 -4.57 -14.14
N LYS A 43 -1.59 -5.48 -14.98
CA LYS A 43 -1.71 -5.31 -16.43
C LYS A 43 -3.19 -5.21 -16.84
N ARG A 44 -4.02 -6.11 -16.31
CA ARG A 44 -5.45 -6.12 -16.64
C ARG A 44 -6.22 -4.96 -16.04
N ALA A 45 -5.96 -4.65 -14.77
CA ALA A 45 -6.75 -3.66 -14.04
C ALA A 45 -6.25 -2.23 -14.24
N LEU A 46 -4.94 -2.04 -14.36
CA LEU A 46 -4.33 -0.72 -14.39
C LEU A 46 -3.63 -0.40 -15.71
N GLY A 47 -3.55 -1.36 -16.61
CA GLY A 47 -2.84 -1.17 -17.88
C GLY A 47 -1.34 -1.00 -17.72
N LEU A 48 -0.78 -1.49 -16.62
CA LEU A 48 0.65 -1.34 -16.33
C LEU A 48 1.46 -2.52 -16.86
N SER A 49 2.61 -2.22 -17.44
CA SER A 49 3.60 -3.22 -17.76
C SER A 49 4.24 -3.73 -16.46
N ARG A 50 5.03 -4.79 -16.55
CA ARG A 50 5.74 -5.33 -15.39
C ARG A 50 6.61 -4.26 -14.73
N SER A 51 7.42 -3.55 -15.53
CA SER A 51 8.28 -2.51 -14.96
C SER A 51 7.47 -1.33 -14.45
N GLY A 52 6.39 -0.96 -15.11
CA GLY A 52 5.49 0.10 -14.66
C GLY A 52 4.84 -0.25 -13.33
N TYR A 53 4.44 -1.52 -13.15
CA TYR A 53 3.87 -1.98 -11.90
C TYR A 53 4.89 -1.86 -10.76
N TYR A 54 6.13 -2.32 -10.96
CA TYR A 54 7.15 -2.26 -9.91
C TYR A 54 7.54 -0.81 -9.58
N LYS A 55 7.58 0.07 -10.57
CA LYS A 55 7.83 1.51 -10.32
C LYS A 55 6.70 2.11 -9.49
N THR A 56 5.46 1.79 -9.83
CA THR A 56 4.30 2.28 -9.08
C THR A 56 4.32 1.76 -7.65
N LEU A 57 4.65 0.47 -7.48
CA LEU A 57 4.73 -0.14 -6.16
C LEU A 57 5.84 0.50 -5.31
N ASP A 58 7.00 0.79 -5.90
CA ASP A 58 8.09 1.47 -5.21
C ASP A 58 7.68 2.85 -4.74
N ARG A 59 7.03 3.62 -5.60
CA ARG A 59 6.52 4.94 -5.24
C ARG A 59 5.49 4.85 -4.12
N ALA A 60 4.61 3.86 -4.21
CA ALA A 60 3.60 3.64 -3.19
C ALA A 60 4.23 3.35 -1.83
N ARG A 61 5.22 2.48 -1.80
CA ARG A 61 5.92 2.13 -0.57
C ARG A 61 6.65 3.32 0.03
N THR A 62 7.33 4.10 -0.80
CA THR A 62 8.04 5.30 -0.35
C THR A 62 7.08 6.32 0.22
N ARG A 63 5.97 6.56 -0.46
CA ARG A 63 4.95 7.51 -0.01
C ARG A 63 4.29 7.03 1.28
N LEU A 64 3.96 5.74 1.35
CA LEU A 64 3.35 5.16 2.53
C LEU A 64 4.27 5.29 3.75
N ALA A 65 5.55 4.98 3.58
CA ALA A 65 6.53 5.12 4.65
C ALA A 65 6.61 6.57 5.14
N ALA A 66 6.58 7.53 4.23
CA ALA A 66 6.61 8.95 4.59
C ALA A 66 5.36 9.36 5.36
N ILE A 67 4.20 8.88 4.96
CA ILE A 67 2.94 9.18 5.66
C ILE A 67 2.97 8.61 7.08
N LEU A 68 3.38 7.36 7.22
CA LEU A 68 3.45 6.70 8.52
C LEU A 68 4.47 7.37 9.45
N ASP A 69 5.60 7.82 8.91
CA ASP A 69 6.61 8.55 9.66
C ASP A 69 6.06 9.86 10.22
N ARG A 70 5.31 10.60 9.41
CA ARG A 70 4.69 11.85 9.87
C ARG A 70 3.70 11.62 10.99
N GLU A 71 2.96 10.53 10.93
CA GLU A 71 1.97 10.21 11.96
C GLU A 71 2.63 9.80 13.28
N THR A 72 3.79 9.16 13.21
CA THR A 72 4.50 8.71 14.42
C THR A 72 5.33 9.80 15.08
N THR A 73 5.72 10.84 14.35
CA THR A 73 6.57 11.93 14.89
C THR A 73 5.79 13.12 15.42
N SER A 74 4.49 13.15 15.22
CA SER A 74 3.65 14.25 15.71
C SER A 74 3.23 14.07 17.20
#